data_ae3be2c79dd3a8bab68cf9fa29d70ea6
#
_entry.id   ae3be2c79dd3a8bab68cf9fa29d70ea6
#
_cell.length_a   1.000
_cell.length_b   1.000
_cell.length_c   1.000
_cell.angle_alpha   90.00
_cell.angle_beta   90.00
_cell.angle_gamma   90.00
#
_symmetry.space_group_name_H-M   'P 1'
#
loop_
_entity.id
_entity.type
_entity.pdbx_description
1 polymer ?
#
loop_
_entity_poly.entity_id
_entity_poly.type
_entity_poly.pdbx_seq_one_letter_code
_entity_poly.pdbx_strand_id
1 'polypeptide(L)'
;MPDNDLSDAALVLVGHGSTLNAESSAPTYQHADELRRRKLFAQVLECFWKQEPSICAVLRGVFAPRVFVVPLFISEGYFTEEVIPRELGLRTNEQKDFPRVQKRGNQMLHYCGPVGTHDSMTDVLLARARDIVERFPSTAAPVPKETALFIAGHGTGSNENSRKAIERQVELIRAKDLYAEVYAVFMEEEPRIGDCYRLARSKNIVMVPFFISDGLHSYEDIPVMLGEPEEAVQSRFKRGEPTWLNPTEKNGKLVWYAPSIGNEPHIADVVLERVREAQAWVAP
;
A
#
# COMPACT_ATOMS: atom_id res chain seq x y z
N MET A 1 15.19 -23.38 12.87
CA MET A 1 14.25 -22.28 12.59
C MET A 1 15.05 -21.01 12.80
N PRO A 2 14.99 -20.01 11.90
CA PRO A 2 15.63 -18.74 12.22
C PRO A 2 15.05 -18.21 13.53
N ASP A 3 15.91 -17.64 14.34
CA ASP A 3 15.56 -17.07 15.63
C ASP A 3 14.53 -15.96 15.40
N ASN A 4 13.28 -16.16 15.87
CA ASN A 4 12.17 -15.24 15.67
C ASN A 4 12.27 -14.03 16.64
N ASP A 5 13.34 -13.97 17.44
CA ASP A 5 13.59 -12.88 18.37
C ASP A 5 14.09 -11.64 17.63
N LEU A 6 13.33 -10.56 17.71
CA LEU A 6 13.63 -9.26 17.14
C LEU A 6 13.95 -8.22 18.22
N SER A 7 14.09 -8.64 19.48
CA SER A 7 14.29 -7.75 20.63
C SER A 7 15.62 -6.99 20.60
N ASP A 8 16.61 -7.45 19.80
CA ASP A 8 17.87 -6.77 19.52
C ASP A 8 17.89 -6.03 18.17
N ALA A 9 16.79 -6.01 17.45
CA ALA A 9 16.69 -5.43 16.12
C ALA A 9 16.03 -4.05 16.11
N ALA A 10 16.38 -3.22 15.13
CA ALA A 10 15.66 -2.01 14.77
C ALA A 10 14.84 -2.24 13.49
N LEU A 11 13.63 -1.71 13.47
CA LEU A 11 12.79 -1.58 12.29
C LEU A 11 12.80 -0.12 11.83
N VAL A 12 13.06 0.11 10.56
CA VAL A 12 12.98 1.42 9.90
C VAL A 12 11.90 1.35 8.82
N LEU A 13 10.81 2.06 9.01
CA LEU A 13 9.77 2.22 7.99
C LEU A 13 10.09 3.41 7.10
N VAL A 14 10.04 3.22 5.79
CA VAL A 14 10.35 4.27 4.82
C VAL A 14 9.10 4.63 4.03
N GLY A 15 8.62 5.86 4.21
CA GLY A 15 7.51 6.43 3.45
C GLY A 15 7.98 7.46 2.41
N HIS A 16 7.07 7.84 1.53
CA HIS A 16 7.33 8.92 0.56
C HIS A 16 7.38 10.29 1.26
N GLY A 17 6.40 10.55 2.13
CA GLY A 17 6.22 11.85 2.77
C GLY A 17 5.78 12.94 1.79
N SER A 18 5.44 14.11 2.32
CA SER A 18 5.13 15.30 1.54
C SER A 18 5.24 16.52 2.43
N THR A 19 5.76 17.63 1.88
CA THR A 19 5.73 18.93 2.54
C THR A 19 4.39 19.68 2.36
N LEU A 20 3.52 19.16 1.49
CA LEU A 20 2.26 19.80 1.11
C LEU A 20 1.02 19.07 1.64
N ASN A 21 1.13 17.76 1.92
CA ASN A 21 0.01 16.92 2.32
C ASN A 21 0.43 15.97 3.45
N ALA A 22 -0.10 16.20 4.65
CA ALA A 22 0.16 15.36 5.82
C ALA A 22 -0.36 13.91 5.66
N GLU A 23 -1.40 13.68 4.85
CA GLU A 23 -1.96 12.35 4.57
C GLU A 23 -0.92 11.43 3.91
N SER A 24 0.07 12.00 3.20
CA SER A 24 1.14 11.21 2.57
C SER A 24 2.03 10.47 3.58
N SER A 25 2.20 11.00 4.77
CA SER A 25 3.03 10.40 5.83
C SER A 25 2.24 9.68 6.91
N ALA A 26 0.95 9.98 7.04
CA ALA A 26 0.09 9.45 8.10
C ALA A 26 0.11 7.91 8.20
N PRO A 27 0.03 7.12 7.11
CA PRO A 27 0.13 5.67 7.20
C PRO A 27 1.45 5.17 7.80
N THR A 28 2.56 5.81 7.43
CA THR A 28 3.89 5.42 7.95
C THR A 28 3.98 5.63 9.46
N TYR A 29 3.52 6.77 9.96
CA TYR A 29 3.45 7.03 11.41
C TYR A 29 2.52 6.06 12.11
N GLN A 30 1.32 5.83 11.56
CA GLN A 30 0.33 4.92 12.13
C GLN A 30 0.91 3.50 12.32
N HIS A 31 1.57 2.96 11.30
CA HIS A 31 2.14 1.62 11.37
C HIS A 31 3.38 1.56 12.26
N ALA A 32 4.20 2.62 12.28
CA ALA A 32 5.32 2.71 13.22
C ALA A 32 4.81 2.69 14.67
N ASP A 33 3.78 3.44 14.99
CA ASP A 33 3.18 3.49 16.32
C ASP A 33 2.54 2.15 16.73
N GLU A 34 1.87 1.48 15.77
CA GLU A 34 1.35 0.13 16.01
C GLU A 34 2.48 -0.85 16.34
N LEU A 35 3.55 -0.86 15.55
CA LEU A 35 4.69 -1.76 15.74
C LEU A 35 5.49 -1.44 17.03
N ARG A 36 5.55 -0.16 17.45
CA ARG A 36 6.07 0.23 18.78
C ARG A 36 5.24 -0.37 19.90
N ARG A 37 3.91 -0.32 19.78
CA ARG A 37 3.00 -0.90 20.79
C ARG A 37 3.13 -2.42 20.91
N ARG A 38 3.49 -3.12 19.82
CA ARG A 38 3.73 -4.57 19.84
C ARG A 38 5.01 -4.97 20.57
N LYS A 39 5.95 -4.04 20.79
CA LYS A 39 7.20 -4.25 21.55
C LYS A 39 8.04 -5.43 21.05
N LEU A 40 8.06 -5.69 19.78
CA LEU A 40 8.82 -6.76 19.15
C LEU A 40 10.27 -6.36 18.87
N PHE A 41 10.51 -5.07 18.62
CA PHE A 41 11.81 -4.52 18.24
C PHE A 41 12.42 -3.67 19.38
N ALA A 42 13.76 -3.62 19.44
CA ALA A 42 14.48 -2.68 20.31
C ALA A 42 14.16 -1.22 19.93
N GLN A 43 14.03 -0.96 18.64
CA GLN A 43 13.70 0.37 18.11
C GLN A 43 12.75 0.24 16.90
N VAL A 44 11.81 1.17 16.80
CA VAL A 44 11.00 1.37 15.58
C VAL A 44 11.10 2.84 15.20
N LEU A 45 11.59 3.10 13.99
CA LEU A 45 11.79 4.44 13.43
C LEU A 45 11.03 4.55 12.11
N GLU A 46 10.58 5.75 11.80
CA GLU A 46 10.06 6.11 10.48
C GLU A 46 10.97 7.17 9.85
N CYS A 47 11.01 7.18 8.52
CA CYS A 47 11.67 8.21 7.74
C CYS A 47 11.01 8.41 6.38
N PHE A 48 11.32 9.53 5.73
CA PHE A 48 10.66 9.96 4.51
C PHE A 48 11.65 10.55 3.50
N TRP A 49 11.25 10.51 2.24
CA TRP A 49 12.01 11.16 1.19
C TRP A 49 11.74 12.66 1.10
N LYS A 50 10.48 13.09 1.28
CA LYS A 50 10.06 14.49 1.06
C LYS A 50 9.87 15.30 2.34
N GLN A 51 10.13 14.76 3.52
CA GLN A 51 9.99 15.44 4.81
C GLN A 51 10.94 14.84 5.85
N GLU A 52 11.06 15.49 6.99
CA GLU A 52 11.75 14.95 8.16
C GLU A 52 10.85 13.98 8.98
N PRO A 53 11.44 12.96 9.62
CA PRO A 53 12.85 12.60 9.58
C PRO A 53 13.27 12.07 8.20
N SER A 54 14.42 12.55 7.67
CA SER A 54 14.86 12.18 6.33
C SER A 54 15.52 10.79 6.29
N ILE A 55 15.43 10.13 5.11
CA ILE A 55 16.05 8.82 4.88
C ILE A 55 17.57 8.88 5.16
N CYS A 56 18.26 9.93 4.69
CA CYS A 56 19.72 10.04 4.85
C CYS A 56 20.17 10.21 6.31
N ALA A 57 19.29 10.62 7.21
CA ALA A 57 19.60 10.86 8.62
C ALA A 57 19.19 9.71 9.55
N VAL A 58 18.19 8.89 9.16
CA VAL A 58 17.55 7.92 10.06
C VAL A 58 18.52 6.92 10.69
N LEU A 59 19.48 6.41 9.92
CA LEU A 59 20.43 5.41 10.41
C LEU A 59 21.37 5.93 11.50
N ARG A 60 21.51 7.26 11.68
CA ARG A 60 22.29 7.86 12.79
C ARG A 60 21.64 7.64 14.15
N GLY A 61 20.32 7.46 14.18
CA GLY A 61 19.55 7.19 15.40
C GLY A 61 19.38 5.71 15.73
N VAL A 62 19.96 4.80 14.92
CA VAL A 62 19.83 3.36 15.10
C VAL A 62 21.02 2.82 15.90
N PHE A 63 20.72 2.16 17.03
CA PHE A 63 21.75 1.56 17.92
C PHE A 63 21.73 0.03 17.87
N ALA A 64 20.66 -0.58 17.40
CA ALA A 64 20.49 -2.02 17.34
C ALA A 64 21.50 -2.67 16.37
N PRO A 65 22.01 -3.88 16.68
CA PRO A 65 22.97 -4.58 15.81
C PRO A 65 22.36 -5.12 14.51
N ARG A 66 21.04 -5.41 14.50
CA ARG A 66 20.30 -5.80 13.31
C ARG A 66 19.34 -4.69 12.92
N VAL A 67 19.30 -4.33 11.65
CA VAL A 67 18.45 -3.24 11.14
C VAL A 67 17.67 -3.74 9.95
N PHE A 68 16.35 -3.70 10.04
CA PHE A 68 15.44 -4.02 8.93
C PHE A 68 14.83 -2.73 8.39
N VAL A 69 15.04 -2.46 7.11
CA VAL A 69 14.47 -1.32 6.42
C VAL A 69 13.36 -1.79 5.51
N VAL A 70 12.13 -1.36 5.78
CA VAL A 70 10.93 -1.78 5.03
C VAL A 70 10.31 -0.58 4.31
N PRO A 71 10.36 -0.53 2.97
CA PRO A 71 9.67 0.49 2.19
C PRO A 71 8.14 0.29 2.20
N LEU A 72 7.40 1.31 2.63
CA LEU A 72 5.94 1.37 2.51
C LEU A 72 5.57 1.89 1.11
N PHE A 73 5.74 1.05 0.11
CA PHE A 73 5.48 1.31 -1.31
C PHE A 73 4.72 0.14 -1.92
N ILE A 74 3.97 0.43 -3.01
CA ILE A 74 3.11 -0.56 -3.68
C ILE A 74 3.92 -1.57 -4.49
N SER A 75 5.03 -1.14 -5.11
CA SER A 75 5.81 -1.98 -6.01
C SER A 75 7.29 -1.62 -5.99
N GLU A 76 8.09 -2.52 -6.52
CA GLU A 76 9.47 -2.22 -6.89
C GLU A 76 9.51 -1.20 -8.03
N GLY A 77 10.47 -0.27 -7.94
CA GLY A 77 10.63 0.77 -8.94
C GLY A 77 11.69 1.80 -8.55
N TYR A 78 11.67 2.95 -9.22
CA TYR A 78 12.67 4.00 -9.05
C TYR A 78 12.93 4.36 -7.57
N PHE A 79 11.88 4.50 -6.77
CA PHE A 79 12.07 4.84 -5.35
C PHE A 79 12.71 3.71 -4.55
N THR A 80 12.20 2.50 -4.66
CA THR A 80 12.64 1.36 -3.85
C THR A 80 13.97 0.78 -4.31
N GLU A 81 14.32 0.92 -5.60
CA GLU A 81 15.52 0.32 -6.17
C GLU A 81 16.67 1.32 -6.36
N GLU A 82 16.38 2.61 -6.41
CA GLU A 82 17.39 3.63 -6.65
C GLU A 82 17.46 4.69 -5.55
N VAL A 83 16.36 5.40 -5.29
CA VAL A 83 16.37 6.57 -4.39
C VAL A 83 16.66 6.14 -2.95
N ILE A 84 15.83 5.25 -2.39
CA ILE A 84 15.97 4.84 -0.98
C ILE A 84 17.33 4.17 -0.73
N PRO A 85 17.79 3.19 -1.54
CA PRO A 85 19.10 2.57 -1.34
C PRO A 85 20.26 3.57 -1.44
N ARG A 86 20.19 4.54 -2.34
CA ARG A 86 21.19 5.60 -2.47
C ARG A 86 21.22 6.51 -1.24
N GLU A 87 20.07 7.00 -0.78
CA GLU A 87 19.97 7.88 0.39
C GLU A 87 20.42 7.16 1.69
N LEU A 88 20.21 5.86 1.78
CA LEU A 88 20.75 5.02 2.86
C LEU A 88 22.23 4.69 2.70
N GLY A 89 22.85 5.01 1.56
CA GLY A 89 24.23 4.68 1.24
C GLY A 89 24.47 3.18 1.01
N LEU A 90 23.47 2.46 0.51
CA LEU A 90 23.54 1.02 0.18
C LEU A 90 24.02 0.77 -1.24
N ARG A 91 23.89 1.77 -2.12
CA ARG A 91 24.38 1.74 -3.50
C ARG A 91 24.96 3.09 -3.91
N THR A 92 25.80 3.10 -4.92
CA THR A 92 26.24 4.31 -5.64
C THR A 92 25.37 4.54 -6.88
N ASN A 93 25.51 5.72 -7.51
CA ASN A 93 24.78 6.02 -8.74
C ASN A 93 25.16 5.13 -9.94
N GLU A 94 26.36 4.54 -9.90
CA GLU A 94 26.90 3.71 -10.99
C GLU A 94 26.48 2.24 -10.88
N GLN A 95 26.02 1.79 -9.70
CA GLN A 95 25.60 0.41 -9.47
C GLN A 95 24.17 0.20 -9.93
N LYS A 96 23.91 -0.83 -10.75
CA LYS A 96 22.55 -1.27 -11.09
C LYS A 96 21.90 -2.04 -9.94
N ASP A 97 22.67 -2.94 -9.32
CA ASP A 97 22.23 -3.82 -8.26
C ASP A 97 23.01 -3.54 -6.97
N PHE A 98 22.42 -3.87 -5.84
CA PHE A 98 23.08 -3.77 -4.54
C PHE A 98 22.68 -4.95 -3.64
N PRO A 99 23.59 -5.41 -2.75
CA PRO A 99 23.27 -6.46 -1.79
C PRO A 99 22.18 -6.03 -0.83
N ARG A 100 21.13 -6.83 -0.69
CA ARG A 100 20.01 -6.56 0.22
C ARG A 100 20.42 -6.68 1.69
N VAL A 101 21.52 -7.39 1.97
CA VAL A 101 22.10 -7.51 3.31
C VAL A 101 23.52 -6.95 3.28
N GLN A 102 23.80 -5.96 4.14
CA GLN A 102 25.08 -5.28 4.18
C GLN A 102 25.56 -5.05 5.62
N LYS A 103 26.84 -5.29 5.85
CA LYS A 103 27.47 -4.94 7.12
C LYS A 103 27.90 -3.47 7.12
N ARG A 104 27.48 -2.73 8.13
CA ARG A 104 27.83 -1.32 8.35
C ARG A 104 28.39 -1.15 9.77
N GLY A 105 29.70 -1.11 9.92
CA GLY A 105 30.33 -1.12 11.24
C GLY A 105 29.94 -2.38 12.01
N ASN A 106 29.29 -2.20 13.16
CA ASN A 106 28.80 -3.31 13.99
C ASN A 106 27.36 -3.70 13.70
N GLN A 107 26.73 -3.09 12.69
CA GLN A 107 25.35 -3.34 12.34
C GLN A 107 25.24 -4.23 11.09
N MET A 108 24.24 -5.11 11.08
CA MET A 108 23.80 -5.84 9.90
C MET A 108 22.50 -5.23 9.41
N LEU A 109 22.52 -4.61 8.25
CA LEU A 109 21.37 -3.97 7.63
C LEU A 109 20.75 -4.88 6.59
N HIS A 110 19.44 -5.10 6.70
CA HIS A 110 18.60 -5.84 5.77
C HIS A 110 17.63 -4.86 5.08
N TYR A 111 17.78 -4.69 3.78
CA TYR A 111 16.87 -3.88 2.98
C TYR A 111 15.78 -4.76 2.39
N CYS A 112 14.61 -4.72 2.99
CA CYS A 112 13.46 -5.55 2.63
C CYS A 112 12.81 -5.13 1.31
N GLY A 113 12.00 -6.01 0.73
CA GLY A 113 11.12 -5.64 -0.38
C GLY A 113 9.99 -4.69 0.05
N PRO A 114 9.36 -3.96 -0.89
CA PRO A 114 8.23 -3.09 -0.59
C PRO A 114 7.01 -3.91 -0.16
N VAL A 115 6.19 -3.36 0.74
CA VAL A 115 5.02 -4.08 1.28
C VAL A 115 4.04 -4.52 0.21
N GLY A 116 3.79 -3.71 -0.81
CA GLY A 116 2.75 -3.94 -1.83
C GLY A 116 2.96 -5.18 -2.70
N THR A 117 4.20 -5.68 -2.82
CA THR A 117 4.49 -6.90 -3.59
C THR A 117 4.40 -8.18 -2.75
N HIS A 118 4.11 -8.10 -1.45
CA HIS A 118 3.97 -9.28 -0.60
C HIS A 118 2.59 -9.93 -0.76
N ASP A 119 2.52 -11.26 -0.80
CA ASP A 119 1.28 -12.00 -0.98
C ASP A 119 0.24 -11.73 0.13
N SER A 120 0.67 -11.42 1.37
CA SER A 120 -0.23 -11.07 2.48
C SER A 120 -0.97 -9.73 2.31
N MET A 121 -0.62 -8.91 1.30
CA MET A 121 -1.45 -7.75 0.92
C MET A 121 -2.87 -8.14 0.49
N THR A 122 -3.07 -9.40 0.10
CA THR A 122 -4.39 -9.96 -0.14
C THR A 122 -5.33 -9.77 1.05
N ASP A 123 -4.85 -10.01 2.27
CA ASP A 123 -5.68 -9.90 3.47
C ASP A 123 -5.99 -8.43 3.81
N VAL A 124 -5.06 -7.51 3.52
CA VAL A 124 -5.27 -6.05 3.60
C VAL A 124 -6.40 -5.60 2.67
N LEU A 125 -6.36 -6.04 1.41
CA LEU A 125 -7.37 -5.71 0.40
C LEU A 125 -8.74 -6.26 0.77
N LEU A 126 -8.80 -7.50 1.23
CA LEU A 126 -10.04 -8.16 1.65
C LEU A 126 -10.62 -7.51 2.91
N ALA A 127 -9.79 -7.11 3.87
CA ALA A 127 -10.23 -6.38 5.05
C ALA A 127 -10.83 -5.03 4.66
N ARG A 128 -10.16 -4.27 3.79
CA ARG A 128 -10.64 -2.99 3.29
C ARG A 128 -11.97 -3.10 2.53
N ALA A 129 -12.08 -4.12 1.66
CA ALA A 129 -13.32 -4.38 0.93
C ALA A 129 -14.49 -4.74 1.84
N ARG A 130 -14.24 -5.43 2.93
CA ARG A 130 -15.25 -5.76 3.96
C ARG A 130 -15.64 -4.52 4.77
N ASP A 131 -14.67 -3.78 5.27
CA ASP A 131 -14.88 -2.57 6.09
C ASP A 131 -15.81 -1.57 5.40
N ILE A 132 -15.59 -1.27 4.12
CA ILE A 132 -16.42 -0.29 3.42
C ILE A 132 -17.89 -0.73 3.28
N VAL A 133 -18.14 -2.01 3.10
CA VAL A 133 -19.49 -2.57 3.00
C VAL A 133 -20.17 -2.58 4.38
N GLU A 134 -19.44 -2.96 5.43
CA GLU A 134 -19.96 -2.97 6.82
C GLU A 134 -20.28 -1.56 7.33
N ARG A 135 -19.46 -0.58 6.98
CA ARG A 135 -19.67 0.83 7.37
C ARG A 135 -20.84 1.48 6.65
N PHE A 136 -21.15 1.06 5.44
CA PHE A 136 -22.22 1.62 4.61
C PHE A 136 -23.15 0.52 4.11
N PRO A 137 -23.94 -0.08 5.01
CA PRO A 137 -24.85 -1.15 4.64
C PRO A 137 -25.94 -0.62 3.71
N SER A 138 -26.33 -1.40 2.71
CA SER A 138 -27.52 -1.20 1.90
C SER A 138 -28.68 -2.05 2.40
N THR A 139 -29.89 -1.78 1.91
CA THR A 139 -31.10 -2.57 2.23
C THR A 139 -30.99 -4.05 1.87
N ALA A 140 -30.16 -4.39 0.87
CA ALA A 140 -29.72 -5.74 0.57
C ALA A 140 -28.21 -5.77 0.81
N ALA A 141 -27.77 -6.30 1.95
CA ALA A 141 -26.35 -6.45 2.23
C ALA A 141 -25.68 -7.26 1.09
N PRO A 142 -24.67 -6.72 0.41
CA PRO A 142 -24.06 -7.42 -0.71
C PRO A 142 -23.33 -8.66 -0.18
N VAL A 143 -23.71 -9.81 -0.70
CA VAL A 143 -23.00 -11.06 -0.43
C VAL A 143 -21.76 -11.08 -1.31
N PRO A 144 -20.55 -11.35 -0.78
CA PRO A 144 -19.32 -11.38 -1.59
C PRO A 144 -19.45 -12.25 -2.85
N LYS A 145 -20.12 -13.40 -2.76
CA LYS A 145 -20.43 -14.30 -3.91
C LYS A 145 -21.35 -13.70 -4.98
N GLU A 146 -21.95 -12.55 -4.73
CA GLU A 146 -22.78 -11.79 -5.66
C GLU A 146 -22.20 -10.42 -6.00
N THR A 147 -20.94 -10.20 -5.63
CA THR A 147 -20.25 -8.91 -5.72
C THR A 147 -19.01 -9.04 -6.60
N ALA A 148 -18.78 -8.06 -7.46
CA ALA A 148 -17.53 -7.88 -8.18
C ALA A 148 -16.58 -7.00 -7.35
N LEU A 149 -15.38 -7.49 -7.07
CA LEU A 149 -14.30 -6.76 -6.41
C LEU A 149 -13.34 -6.21 -7.46
N PHE A 150 -13.10 -4.92 -7.41
CA PHE A 150 -12.14 -4.23 -8.27
C PHE A 150 -10.98 -3.68 -7.43
N ILE A 151 -9.77 -3.99 -7.85
CA ILE A 151 -8.54 -3.43 -7.28
C ILE A 151 -8.06 -2.36 -8.24
N ALA A 152 -8.09 -1.10 -7.80
CA ALA A 152 -7.74 0.05 -8.60
C ALA A 152 -6.29 0.49 -8.35
N GLY A 153 -5.51 0.64 -9.40
CA GLY A 153 -4.15 1.14 -9.34
C GLY A 153 -3.90 2.30 -10.27
N HIS A 154 -2.71 2.89 -10.18
CA HIS A 154 -2.31 3.98 -11.05
C HIS A 154 -2.18 3.50 -12.50
N GLY A 155 -1.38 2.45 -12.69
CA GLY A 155 -0.95 2.03 -14.02
C GLY A 155 0.00 3.08 -14.61
N THR A 156 1.19 2.68 -15.04
CA THR A 156 2.09 3.60 -15.74
C THR A 156 2.77 2.84 -16.87
N GLY A 157 2.72 3.36 -18.09
CA GLY A 157 3.40 2.76 -19.24
C GLY A 157 4.93 2.70 -19.11
N SER A 158 5.51 3.34 -18.09
CA SER A 158 6.95 3.37 -17.84
C SER A 158 7.47 2.26 -16.93
N ASN A 159 6.59 1.62 -16.12
CA ASN A 159 6.97 0.56 -15.20
C ASN A 159 5.82 -0.43 -14.96
N GLU A 160 5.98 -1.64 -15.49
CA GLU A 160 4.99 -2.72 -15.34
C GLU A 160 4.89 -3.29 -13.91
N ASN A 161 5.81 -2.98 -13.00
CA ASN A 161 5.84 -3.61 -11.67
C ASN A 161 4.63 -3.23 -10.82
N SER A 162 4.13 -2.00 -10.93
CA SER A 162 2.90 -1.58 -10.25
C SER A 162 1.69 -2.39 -10.73
N ARG A 163 1.58 -2.59 -12.05
CA ARG A 163 0.55 -3.43 -12.67
C ARG A 163 0.67 -4.88 -12.21
N LYS A 164 1.87 -5.46 -12.30
CA LYS A 164 2.14 -6.85 -11.89
C LYS A 164 1.80 -7.10 -10.41
N ALA A 165 2.12 -6.13 -9.53
CA ALA A 165 1.76 -6.23 -8.12
C ALA A 165 0.24 -6.33 -7.92
N ILE A 166 -0.55 -5.52 -8.65
CA ILE A 166 -2.00 -5.55 -8.57
C ILE A 166 -2.57 -6.83 -9.17
N GLU A 167 -2.10 -7.23 -10.35
CA GLU A 167 -2.54 -8.47 -11.02
C GLU A 167 -2.25 -9.70 -10.15
N ARG A 168 -1.08 -9.73 -9.47
CA ARG A 168 -0.76 -10.79 -8.49
C ARG A 168 -1.78 -10.85 -7.36
N GLN A 169 -2.16 -9.71 -6.77
CA GLN A 169 -3.17 -9.70 -5.72
C GLN A 169 -4.54 -10.17 -6.24
N VAL A 170 -4.93 -9.76 -7.44
CA VAL A 170 -6.16 -10.21 -8.08
C VAL A 170 -6.17 -11.75 -8.26
N GLU A 171 -5.05 -12.34 -8.69
CA GLU A 171 -4.92 -13.80 -8.81
C GLU A 171 -5.09 -14.50 -7.45
N LEU A 172 -4.42 -13.99 -6.41
CA LEU A 172 -4.51 -14.53 -5.07
C LEU A 172 -5.93 -14.44 -4.48
N ILE A 173 -6.61 -13.32 -4.71
CA ILE A 173 -8.00 -13.14 -4.27
C ILE A 173 -8.94 -14.09 -5.04
N ARG A 174 -8.75 -14.23 -6.35
CA ARG A 174 -9.52 -15.20 -7.17
C ARG A 174 -9.34 -16.64 -6.65
N ALA A 175 -8.13 -17.01 -6.28
CA ALA A 175 -7.84 -18.34 -5.74
C ALA A 175 -8.55 -18.63 -4.41
N LYS A 176 -8.89 -17.60 -3.63
CA LYS A 176 -9.69 -17.73 -2.39
C LYS A 176 -11.19 -17.96 -2.67
N ASP A 177 -11.64 -17.75 -3.88
CA ASP A 177 -13.05 -17.92 -4.32
C ASP A 177 -14.09 -17.24 -3.40
N LEU A 178 -13.80 -16.05 -2.89
CA LEU A 178 -14.69 -15.32 -1.99
C LEU A 178 -15.69 -14.41 -2.72
N TYR A 179 -15.28 -13.81 -3.83
CA TYR A 179 -16.06 -12.89 -4.63
C TYR A 179 -16.56 -13.57 -5.92
N ALA A 180 -17.67 -13.09 -6.48
CA ALA A 180 -18.17 -13.57 -7.76
C ALA A 180 -17.17 -13.30 -8.89
N GLU A 181 -16.54 -12.14 -8.84
CA GLU A 181 -15.63 -11.64 -9.87
C GLU A 181 -14.57 -10.77 -9.20
N VAL A 182 -13.32 -10.82 -9.69
CA VAL A 182 -12.23 -9.96 -9.20
C VAL A 182 -11.44 -9.43 -10.39
N TYR A 183 -11.21 -8.12 -10.43
CA TYR A 183 -10.56 -7.43 -11.55
C TYR A 183 -9.51 -6.44 -11.07
N ALA A 184 -8.44 -6.29 -11.87
CA ALA A 184 -7.57 -5.13 -11.82
C ALA A 184 -8.10 -4.06 -12.78
N VAL A 185 -8.09 -2.79 -12.36
CA VAL A 185 -8.39 -1.63 -13.20
C VAL A 185 -7.42 -0.50 -12.89
N PHE A 186 -7.20 0.39 -13.84
CA PHE A 186 -6.13 1.37 -13.75
C PHE A 186 -6.59 2.78 -14.12
N MET A 187 -5.90 3.78 -13.60
CA MET A 187 -6.14 5.18 -13.95
C MET A 187 -5.64 5.52 -15.36
N GLU A 188 -4.45 5.04 -15.71
CA GLU A 188 -3.77 5.43 -16.95
C GLU A 188 -3.69 4.33 -18.01
N GLU A 189 -3.98 3.07 -17.66
CA GLU A 189 -3.91 1.90 -18.53
C GLU A 189 -5.26 1.19 -18.65
N GLU A 190 -5.40 0.34 -19.68
CA GLU A 190 -6.55 -0.58 -19.81
C GLU A 190 -6.36 -1.85 -18.96
N PRO A 191 -7.45 -2.37 -18.38
CA PRO A 191 -8.79 -1.77 -18.35
C PRO A 191 -8.86 -0.55 -17.43
N ARG A 192 -9.55 0.50 -17.86
CA ARG A 192 -9.72 1.73 -17.10
C ARG A 192 -10.67 1.54 -15.91
N ILE A 193 -10.55 2.40 -14.89
CA ILE A 193 -11.44 2.37 -13.70
C ILE A 193 -12.90 2.42 -14.13
N GLY A 194 -13.27 3.28 -15.07
CA GLY A 194 -14.62 3.40 -15.58
C GLY A 194 -15.16 2.16 -16.30
N ASP A 195 -14.30 1.24 -16.76
CA ASP A 195 -14.70 -0.02 -17.36
C ASP A 195 -15.35 -1.00 -16.35
N CYS A 196 -15.27 -0.72 -15.06
CA CYS A 196 -15.86 -1.57 -14.02
C CYS A 196 -17.35 -1.87 -14.29
N TYR A 197 -18.09 -0.92 -14.82
CA TYR A 197 -19.52 -1.09 -15.13
C TYR A 197 -19.77 -2.09 -16.26
N ARG A 198 -18.89 -2.12 -17.25
CA ARG A 198 -18.97 -3.03 -18.40
C ARG A 198 -18.43 -4.42 -18.05
N LEU A 199 -17.37 -4.49 -17.23
CA LEU A 199 -16.70 -5.73 -16.84
C LEU A 199 -17.53 -6.55 -15.84
N ALA A 200 -18.13 -5.88 -14.84
CA ALA A 200 -18.92 -6.55 -13.84
C ALA A 200 -20.21 -7.13 -14.40
N ARG A 201 -20.44 -8.42 -14.19
CA ARG A 201 -21.77 -9.08 -14.37
C ARG A 201 -22.64 -8.84 -13.15
N SER A 202 -22.03 -8.86 -11.96
CA SER A 202 -22.66 -8.60 -10.68
C SER A 202 -23.30 -7.21 -10.65
N LYS A 203 -24.40 -7.06 -9.92
CA LYS A 203 -25.03 -5.76 -9.66
C LYS A 203 -24.28 -4.93 -8.62
N ASN A 204 -23.59 -5.60 -7.70
CA ASN A 204 -22.80 -4.99 -6.63
C ASN A 204 -21.34 -4.91 -7.04
N ILE A 205 -20.73 -3.74 -6.85
CA ILE A 205 -19.31 -3.48 -7.09
C ILE A 205 -18.69 -2.94 -5.81
N VAL A 206 -17.55 -3.52 -5.40
CA VAL A 206 -16.66 -2.94 -4.41
C VAL A 206 -15.36 -2.55 -5.09
N MET A 207 -14.97 -1.28 -5.00
CA MET A 207 -13.75 -0.73 -5.57
C MET A 207 -12.77 -0.39 -4.43
N VAL A 208 -11.57 -0.98 -4.45
CA VAL A 208 -10.52 -0.76 -3.47
C VAL A 208 -9.29 -0.18 -4.14
N PRO A 209 -8.90 1.09 -3.85
CA PRO A 209 -7.65 1.67 -4.33
C PRO A 209 -6.43 1.02 -3.68
N PHE A 210 -5.48 0.55 -4.49
CA PHE A 210 -4.24 -0.05 -4.06
C PHE A 210 -3.13 1.02 -3.98
N PHE A 211 -3.30 1.96 -3.03
CA PHE A 211 -2.35 3.04 -2.75
C PHE A 211 -1.96 3.05 -1.27
N ILE A 212 -0.72 3.42 -0.96
CA ILE A 212 -0.23 3.52 0.43
C ILE A 212 -0.74 4.80 1.13
N SER A 213 -1.10 5.82 0.39
CA SER A 213 -1.66 7.05 0.98
C SER A 213 -2.86 7.52 0.19
N ASP A 214 -3.81 8.09 0.89
CA ASP A 214 -4.87 8.85 0.26
C ASP A 214 -4.33 10.21 -0.20
N GLY A 215 -4.76 10.64 -1.37
CA GLY A 215 -4.36 11.88 -2.01
C GLY A 215 -5.36 12.29 -3.07
N LEU A 216 -4.99 13.23 -3.94
CA LEU A 216 -5.87 13.71 -5.00
C LEU A 216 -6.43 12.58 -5.86
N HIS A 217 -5.62 11.56 -6.16
CA HIS A 217 -6.07 10.39 -6.92
C HIS A 217 -7.24 9.67 -6.25
N SER A 218 -7.16 9.43 -4.94
CA SER A 218 -8.24 8.76 -4.19
C SER A 218 -9.45 9.67 -3.98
N TYR A 219 -9.23 10.96 -3.76
CA TYR A 219 -10.33 11.87 -3.39
C TYR A 219 -10.99 12.54 -4.58
N GLU A 220 -10.27 12.80 -5.67
CA GLU A 220 -10.78 13.54 -6.82
C GLU A 220 -10.84 12.66 -8.08
N ASP A 221 -9.71 12.09 -8.53
CA ASP A 221 -9.63 11.46 -9.84
C ASP A 221 -10.48 10.20 -9.95
N ILE A 222 -10.39 9.28 -8.98
CA ILE A 222 -11.15 8.01 -9.05
C ILE A 222 -12.66 8.24 -8.97
N PRO A 223 -13.22 9.08 -8.07
CA PRO A 223 -14.64 9.43 -8.11
C PRO A 223 -15.11 9.98 -9.46
N VAL A 224 -14.31 10.81 -10.13
CA VAL A 224 -14.61 11.32 -11.47
C VAL A 224 -14.58 10.18 -12.50
N MET A 225 -13.58 9.31 -12.45
CA MET A 225 -13.47 8.12 -13.32
C MET A 225 -14.63 7.14 -13.11
N LEU A 226 -15.19 7.08 -11.90
CA LEU A 226 -16.41 6.34 -11.59
C LEU A 226 -17.70 7.08 -12.01
N GLY A 227 -17.57 8.26 -12.64
CA GLY A 227 -18.66 9.00 -13.26
C GLY A 227 -19.31 10.05 -12.37
N GLU A 228 -18.69 10.46 -11.25
CA GLU A 228 -19.14 11.67 -10.55
C GLU A 228 -18.78 12.92 -11.38
N PRO A 229 -19.64 13.94 -11.41
CA PRO A 229 -19.29 15.20 -12.05
C PRO A 229 -18.07 15.86 -11.36
N GLU A 230 -17.07 16.26 -12.12
CA GLU A 230 -15.83 16.83 -11.60
C GLU A 230 -16.11 18.05 -10.68
N GLU A 231 -16.99 18.96 -11.08
CA GLU A 231 -17.36 20.12 -10.28
C GLU A 231 -17.98 19.73 -8.93
N ALA A 232 -18.77 18.66 -8.88
CA ALA A 232 -19.38 18.17 -7.65
C ALA A 232 -18.31 17.56 -6.72
N VAL A 233 -17.36 16.79 -7.28
CA VAL A 233 -16.24 16.19 -6.55
C VAL A 233 -15.36 17.30 -5.94
N GLN A 234 -14.94 18.28 -6.74
CA GLN A 234 -14.14 19.40 -6.29
C GLN A 234 -14.85 20.27 -5.22
N SER A 235 -16.16 20.48 -5.39
CA SER A 235 -16.95 21.23 -4.41
C SER A 235 -17.06 20.51 -3.08
N ARG A 236 -17.28 19.17 -3.07
CA ARG A 236 -17.30 18.35 -1.84
C ARG A 236 -15.91 18.35 -1.19
N PHE A 237 -14.85 18.13 -1.95
CA PHE A 237 -13.48 18.13 -1.45
C PHE A 237 -13.12 19.44 -0.74
N LYS A 238 -13.42 20.58 -1.36
CA LYS A 238 -13.18 21.91 -0.76
C LYS A 238 -13.94 22.14 0.56
N ARG A 239 -15.08 21.46 0.77
CA ARG A 239 -15.86 21.53 2.01
C ARG A 239 -15.46 20.46 3.04
N GLY A 240 -14.47 19.60 2.72
CA GLY A 240 -14.08 18.48 3.57
C GLY A 240 -15.16 17.38 3.65
N GLU A 241 -16.02 17.28 2.66
CA GLU A 241 -17.07 16.28 2.56
C GLU A 241 -16.57 15.06 1.74
N PRO A 242 -17.15 13.85 1.97
CA PRO A 242 -16.84 12.68 1.14
C PRO A 242 -17.10 12.98 -0.35
N THR A 243 -16.11 12.73 -1.19
CA THR A 243 -16.21 12.95 -2.64
C THR A 243 -16.99 11.85 -3.36
N TRP A 244 -17.10 10.68 -2.73
CA TRP A 244 -18.01 9.60 -3.10
C TRP A 244 -18.95 9.27 -1.94
N LEU A 245 -20.25 9.15 -2.25
CA LEU A 245 -21.27 8.81 -1.25
C LEU A 245 -21.57 7.30 -1.30
N ASN A 246 -21.12 6.57 -0.27
CA ASN A 246 -21.26 5.12 -0.21
C ASN A 246 -22.64 4.66 0.33
N PRO A 247 -23.28 3.63 -0.27
CA PRO A 247 -23.04 3.22 -1.65
C PRO A 247 -23.75 4.16 -2.64
N THR A 248 -23.25 4.26 -3.87
CA THR A 248 -23.90 5.02 -4.94
C THR A 248 -24.40 4.10 -6.05
N GLU A 249 -25.66 4.30 -6.51
CA GLU A 249 -26.16 3.64 -7.70
C GLU A 249 -25.70 4.39 -8.95
N LYS A 250 -24.98 3.69 -9.85
CA LYS A 250 -24.47 4.25 -11.08
C LYS A 250 -24.46 3.20 -12.20
N ASN A 251 -24.93 3.57 -13.39
CA ASN A 251 -24.98 2.67 -14.54
C ASN A 251 -25.66 1.31 -14.25
N GLY A 252 -26.72 1.31 -13.40
CA GLY A 252 -27.43 0.11 -12.98
C GLY A 252 -26.66 -0.82 -12.04
N LYS A 253 -25.59 -0.33 -11.44
CA LYS A 253 -24.77 -1.02 -10.44
C LYS A 253 -24.78 -0.25 -9.12
N LEU A 254 -24.72 -0.95 -8.01
CA LEU A 254 -24.54 -0.36 -6.69
C LEU A 254 -23.05 -0.45 -6.34
N VAL A 255 -22.41 0.70 -6.12
CA VAL A 255 -20.95 0.81 -6.01
C VAL A 255 -20.55 1.30 -4.63
N TRP A 256 -19.72 0.51 -3.95
CA TRP A 256 -18.94 0.90 -2.77
C TRP A 256 -17.52 1.26 -3.21
N TYR A 257 -17.10 2.45 -2.86
CA TYR A 257 -15.74 2.92 -3.09
C TYR A 257 -15.03 3.10 -1.75
N ALA A 258 -13.99 2.30 -1.52
CA ALA A 258 -13.22 2.31 -0.29
C ALA A 258 -12.16 3.42 -0.29
N PRO A 259 -11.71 3.90 0.89
CA PRO A 259 -10.45 4.62 1.01
C PRO A 259 -9.29 3.73 0.54
N SER A 260 -8.11 4.32 0.30
CA SER A 260 -6.92 3.56 -0.01
C SER A 260 -6.53 2.59 1.14
N ILE A 261 -5.66 1.63 0.82
CA ILE A 261 -5.28 0.59 1.79
C ILE A 261 -4.28 1.08 2.83
N GLY A 262 -3.66 2.24 2.65
CA GLY A 262 -2.48 2.64 3.40
C GLY A 262 -2.67 2.72 4.91
N ASN A 263 -3.86 3.05 5.38
CA ASN A 263 -4.19 3.09 6.81
C ASN A 263 -4.86 1.79 7.32
N GLU A 264 -4.88 0.71 6.51
CA GLU A 264 -5.42 -0.57 6.95
C GLU A 264 -4.51 -1.22 8.01
N PRO A 265 -5.00 -1.56 9.20
CA PRO A 265 -4.17 -2.07 10.30
C PRO A 265 -3.32 -3.30 9.95
N HIS A 266 -3.81 -4.18 9.06
CA HIS A 266 -3.10 -5.39 8.63
C HIS A 266 -1.78 -5.10 7.89
N ILE A 267 -1.53 -3.86 7.43
CA ILE A 267 -0.21 -3.52 6.84
C ILE A 267 0.93 -3.71 7.85
N ALA A 268 0.68 -3.49 9.14
CA ALA A 268 1.69 -3.77 10.15
C ALA A 268 2.09 -5.27 10.18
N ASP A 269 1.17 -6.18 9.86
CA ASP A 269 1.48 -7.60 9.75
C ASP A 269 2.29 -7.90 8.49
N VAL A 270 1.97 -7.24 7.36
CA VAL A 270 2.77 -7.33 6.12
C VAL A 270 4.21 -6.86 6.35
N VAL A 271 4.40 -5.79 7.12
CA VAL A 271 5.75 -5.34 7.51
C VAL A 271 6.51 -6.44 8.25
N LEU A 272 5.86 -7.12 9.19
CA LEU A 272 6.48 -8.23 9.92
C LEU A 272 6.81 -9.41 9.01
N GLU A 273 5.97 -9.74 8.04
CA GLU A 273 6.29 -10.78 7.04
C GLU A 273 7.52 -10.39 6.20
N ARG A 274 7.65 -9.11 5.77
CA ARG A 274 8.86 -8.62 5.09
C ARG A 274 10.12 -8.77 5.93
N VAL A 275 10.02 -8.50 7.23
CA VAL A 275 11.14 -8.72 8.17
C VAL A 275 11.47 -10.20 8.27
N ARG A 276 10.47 -11.10 8.38
CA ARG A 276 10.68 -12.56 8.43
C ARG A 276 11.36 -13.10 7.17
N GLU A 277 10.93 -12.66 5.98
CA GLU A 277 11.61 -12.98 4.73
C GLU A 277 13.08 -12.57 4.77
N ALA A 278 13.36 -11.34 5.20
CA ALA A 278 14.70 -10.79 5.23
C ALA A 278 15.62 -11.44 6.27
N GLN A 279 15.08 -12.00 7.35
CA GLN A 279 15.86 -12.76 8.34
C GLN A 279 16.53 -14.02 7.75
N ALA A 280 15.92 -14.59 6.72
CA ALA A 280 16.48 -15.76 6.03
C ALA A 280 17.61 -15.42 5.06
N TRP A 281 17.87 -14.15 4.78
CA TRP A 281 18.90 -13.72 3.83
C TRP A 281 20.28 -13.67 4.51
N VAL A 282 21.27 -14.14 3.77
CA VAL A 282 22.67 -14.14 4.23
C VAL A 282 23.42 -13.04 3.51
N ALA A 283 24.31 -12.34 4.23
CA ALA A 283 25.22 -11.40 3.61
C ALA A 283 26.16 -12.13 2.62
N PRO A 284 26.46 -11.55 1.45
CA PRO A 284 27.38 -12.14 0.49
C PRO A 284 28.81 -12.21 1.01
#